data_73586e3440343caa406bc2f4a35be180
#
_entry.id   73586e3440343caa406bc2f4a35be180
#
_cell.length_a   1.000
_cell.length_b   1.000
_cell.length_c   1.000
_cell.angle_alpha   90.00
_cell.angle_beta   90.00
_cell.angle_gamma   90.00
#
_symmetry.space_group_name_H-M   'P 1'
#
loop_
_entity.id
_entity.type
_entity.pdbx_description
1 polymer ?
#
loop_
_entity_poly.entity_id
_entity_poly.type
_entity_poly.pdbx_seq_one_letter_code
_entity_poly.pdbx_strand_id
1 'polypeptide(L)'
;IDVGYVIPREGALAWLDCWAVPAGAREPLLAHQWINYMLEASVSQTLTLRQGLANTLEPAPGLEAGAASPKILWLEPLEDESLRSRLWRRIVSGERPERF
;
A
#
# COMPACT_ATOMS: atom_id res chain seq x y z
N ILE A 1 -14.58 -18.56 4.73
CA ILE A 1 -15.36 -17.34 4.95
C ILE A 1 -15.28 -16.55 3.66
N ASP A 2 -16.44 -16.35 3.02
CA ASP A 2 -16.52 -15.48 1.84
C ASP A 2 -16.48 -14.02 2.31
N VAL A 3 -15.48 -13.28 1.85
CA VAL A 3 -15.34 -11.85 2.14
C VAL A 3 -15.54 -11.07 0.85
N GLY A 4 -16.53 -10.20 0.83
CA GLY A 4 -16.74 -9.26 -0.28
C GLY A 4 -15.87 -8.01 -0.14
N TYR A 5 -15.35 -7.52 -1.27
CA TYR A 5 -14.62 -6.27 -1.34
C TYR A 5 -15.40 -5.26 -2.18
N VAL A 6 -15.56 -4.05 -1.68
CA VAL A 6 -16.27 -2.97 -2.36
C VAL A 6 -15.47 -1.68 -2.24
N ILE A 7 -15.25 -1.02 -3.37
CA ILE A 7 -14.72 0.35 -3.37
C ILE A 7 -15.90 1.32 -3.27
N PRO A 8 -15.98 2.12 -2.20
CA PRO A 8 -17.09 3.05 -2.02
C PRO A 8 -17.05 4.18 -3.06
N ARG A 9 -18.19 4.82 -3.28
CA ARG A 9 -18.32 5.94 -4.24
C ARG A 9 -17.42 7.13 -3.87
N GLU A 10 -17.18 7.32 -2.59
CA GLU A 10 -16.34 8.38 -2.04
C GLU A 10 -14.87 8.19 -2.39
N GLY A 11 -14.46 6.96 -2.63
CA GLY A 11 -13.11 6.55 -2.96
C GLY A 11 -12.53 5.55 -1.97
N ALA A 12 -11.37 5.02 -2.29
CA ALA A 12 -10.61 4.12 -1.44
C ALA A 12 -9.18 4.64 -1.22
N LEU A 13 -8.67 4.45 -0.03
CA LEU A 13 -7.28 4.73 0.26
C LEU A 13 -6.40 3.62 -0.30
N ALA A 14 -5.30 4.00 -0.93
CA ALA A 14 -4.29 3.07 -1.42
C ALA A 14 -2.89 3.52 -0.99
N TRP A 15 -2.00 2.57 -0.86
CA TRP A 15 -0.58 2.82 -0.61
C TRP A 15 0.26 1.90 -1.48
N LEU A 16 1.51 2.24 -1.62
CA LEU A 16 2.47 1.49 -2.39
C LEU A 16 3.57 0.97 -1.46
N ASP A 17 3.69 -0.35 -1.35
CA ASP A 17 4.81 -1.00 -0.69
C ASP A 17 5.95 -1.20 -1.69
N CYS A 18 7.14 -0.79 -1.32
CA CYS A 18 8.32 -0.83 -2.18
C CYS A 18 9.45 -1.64 -1.57
N TRP A 19 10.12 -2.42 -2.39
CA TRP A 19 11.43 -2.96 -2.06
C TRP A 19 12.48 -1.88 -2.27
N ALA A 20 13.33 -1.68 -1.27
CA ALA A 20 14.41 -0.70 -1.37
C ALA A 20 15.74 -1.30 -0.88
N VAL A 21 16.83 -0.95 -1.56
CA VAL A 21 18.16 -1.35 -1.14
C VAL A 21 18.79 -0.18 -0.37
N PRO A 22 19.06 -0.32 0.93
CA PRO A 22 19.68 0.75 1.70
C PRO A 22 21.12 1.01 1.23
N ALA A 23 21.58 2.26 1.34
CA ALA A 23 22.92 2.65 0.93
C ALA A 23 24.05 1.87 1.62
N GLY A 24 23.81 1.41 2.85
CA GLY A 24 24.75 0.59 3.63
C GLY A 24 24.58 -0.93 3.48
N ALA A 25 23.88 -1.40 2.45
CA ALA A 25 23.69 -2.83 2.21
C ALA A 25 25.04 -3.53 2.03
N ARG A 26 25.27 -4.63 2.75
CA ARG A 26 26.52 -5.42 2.64
C ARG A 26 26.58 -6.21 1.33
N GLU A 27 25.44 -6.67 0.86
CA GLU A 27 25.28 -7.52 -0.33
C GLU A 27 24.27 -6.89 -1.31
N PRO A 28 24.61 -5.74 -1.94
CA PRO A 28 23.67 -5.05 -2.81
C PRO A 28 23.28 -5.88 -4.03
N LEU A 29 24.19 -6.69 -4.56
CA LEU A 29 23.91 -7.57 -5.70
C LEU A 29 22.83 -8.60 -5.35
N LEU A 30 22.93 -9.22 -4.19
CA LEU A 30 21.94 -10.19 -3.70
C LEU A 30 20.58 -9.50 -3.48
N ALA A 31 20.57 -8.29 -2.96
CA ALA A 31 19.35 -7.51 -2.81
C ALA A 31 18.66 -7.22 -4.16
N HIS A 32 19.43 -6.85 -5.19
CA HIS A 32 18.90 -6.69 -6.55
C HIS A 32 18.38 -8.01 -7.14
N GLN A 33 19.08 -9.11 -6.92
CA GLN A 33 18.62 -10.44 -7.35
C GLN A 33 17.28 -10.80 -6.68
N TRP A 34 17.12 -10.50 -5.40
CA TRP A 34 15.86 -10.69 -4.69
C TRP A 34 14.73 -9.86 -5.30
N ILE A 35 14.97 -8.57 -5.56
CA ILE A 35 13.97 -7.71 -6.18
C ILE A 35 13.58 -8.24 -7.56
N ASN A 36 14.54 -8.63 -8.37
CA ASN A 36 14.28 -9.22 -9.67
C ASN A 36 13.47 -10.51 -9.58
N TYR A 37 13.78 -11.38 -8.62
CA TYR A 37 13.00 -12.60 -8.37
C TYR A 37 11.54 -12.26 -8.00
N MET A 38 11.33 -11.25 -7.15
CA MET A 38 9.98 -10.81 -6.77
C MET A 38 9.17 -10.22 -7.95
N LEU A 39 9.87 -9.75 -8.99
CA LEU A 39 9.28 -9.25 -10.25
C LEU A 39 9.08 -10.33 -11.30
N GLU A 40 9.43 -11.58 -11.05
CA GLU A 40 9.08 -12.69 -11.96
C GLU A 40 7.56 -12.89 -11.98
N ALA A 41 6.98 -13.07 -13.16
CA ALA A 41 5.53 -13.17 -13.34
C ALA A 41 4.91 -14.26 -12.45
N SER A 42 5.52 -15.44 -12.36
CA SER A 42 5.05 -16.56 -11.53
C SER A 42 5.04 -16.25 -10.04
N VAL A 43 6.06 -15.51 -9.55
CA VAL A 43 6.18 -15.11 -8.16
C VAL A 43 5.16 -14.01 -7.85
N SER A 44 5.08 -13.00 -8.70
CA SER A 44 4.15 -11.90 -8.60
C SER A 44 2.69 -12.37 -8.59
N GLN A 45 2.31 -13.26 -9.50
CA GLN A 45 0.99 -13.88 -9.51
C GLN A 45 0.70 -14.69 -8.24
N THR A 46 1.70 -15.42 -7.73
CA THR A 46 1.56 -16.19 -6.49
C THR A 46 1.25 -15.26 -5.31
N LEU A 47 1.93 -14.12 -5.22
CA LEU A 47 1.66 -13.12 -4.19
C LEU A 47 0.26 -12.54 -4.32
N THR A 48 -0.17 -12.20 -5.52
CA THR A 48 -1.53 -11.70 -5.77
C THR A 48 -2.58 -12.73 -5.34
N LEU A 49 -2.44 -13.98 -5.73
CA LEU A 49 -3.43 -15.02 -5.45
C LEU A 49 -3.47 -15.45 -3.97
N ARG A 50 -2.31 -15.48 -3.30
CA ARG A 50 -2.24 -15.97 -1.92
C ARG A 50 -2.35 -14.89 -0.86
N GLN A 51 -1.91 -13.67 -1.16
CA GLN A 51 -1.88 -12.55 -0.23
C GLN A 51 -2.89 -11.45 -0.56
N GLY A 52 -3.54 -11.51 -1.72
CA GLY A 52 -4.46 -10.47 -2.17
C GLY A 52 -3.76 -9.15 -2.52
N LEU A 53 -2.44 -9.16 -2.73
CA LEU A 53 -1.68 -7.97 -3.08
C LEU A 53 -1.76 -7.71 -4.59
N ALA A 54 -2.09 -6.49 -4.97
CA ALA A 54 -1.92 -6.06 -6.36
C ALA A 54 -0.42 -6.02 -6.71
N ASN A 55 -0.08 -6.32 -7.96
CA ASN A 55 1.30 -6.27 -8.44
C ASN A 55 1.46 -5.23 -9.56
N THR A 56 2.71 -4.88 -9.88
CA THR A 56 3.02 -3.87 -10.89
C THR A 56 3.10 -4.43 -12.31
N LEU A 57 3.00 -5.74 -12.49
CA LEU A 57 3.13 -6.42 -13.78
C LEU A 57 1.78 -6.60 -14.47
N GLU A 58 0.71 -6.74 -13.68
CA GLU A 58 -0.64 -6.98 -14.19
C GLU A 58 -1.64 -6.03 -13.53
N PRO A 59 -2.69 -5.62 -14.25
CA PRO A 59 -3.78 -4.85 -13.66
C PRO A 59 -4.39 -5.60 -12.48
N ALA A 60 -4.69 -4.90 -11.40
CA ALA A 60 -5.40 -5.51 -10.29
C ALA A 60 -6.80 -5.99 -10.75
N PRO A 61 -7.26 -7.17 -10.31
CA PRO A 61 -8.59 -7.67 -10.64
C PRO A 61 -9.66 -6.63 -10.26
N GLY A 62 -10.53 -6.30 -11.23
CA GLY A 62 -11.56 -5.25 -11.06
C GLY A 62 -11.11 -3.82 -11.37
N LEU A 63 -9.85 -3.60 -11.72
CA LEU A 63 -9.32 -2.32 -12.24
C LEU A 63 -9.09 -2.40 -13.76
N GLU A 64 -9.94 -3.12 -14.46
CA GLU A 64 -9.84 -3.26 -15.92
C GLU A 64 -10.05 -1.92 -16.61
N ALA A 65 -9.23 -1.68 -17.64
CA ALA A 65 -9.32 -0.49 -18.48
C ALA A 65 -10.72 -0.41 -19.14
N GLY A 66 -11.52 0.55 -18.69
CA GLY A 66 -12.88 0.80 -19.22
C GLY A 66 -14.00 0.82 -18.18
N ALA A 67 -13.83 0.24 -17.01
CA ALA A 67 -14.67 0.58 -15.87
C ALA A 67 -14.35 2.02 -15.43
N ALA A 68 -15.35 2.81 -15.07
CA ALA A 68 -15.12 4.12 -14.46
C ALA A 68 -14.11 3.91 -13.33
N SER A 69 -12.88 4.42 -13.52
CA SER A 69 -11.80 4.17 -12.57
C SER A 69 -12.26 4.59 -11.18
N PRO A 70 -12.26 3.70 -10.21
CA PRO A 70 -12.66 4.06 -8.86
C PRO A 70 -11.77 5.22 -8.38
N LYS A 71 -12.32 6.12 -7.62
CA LYS A 71 -11.56 7.22 -7.04
C LYS A 71 -10.55 6.64 -6.04
N ILE A 72 -9.30 6.54 -6.45
CA ILE A 72 -8.20 6.08 -5.59
C ILE A 72 -7.49 7.30 -5.02
N LEU A 73 -7.38 7.34 -3.71
CA LEU A 73 -6.66 8.35 -2.95
C LEU A 73 -5.36 7.72 -2.45
N TRP A 74 -4.25 8.06 -3.10
CA TRP A 74 -2.95 7.58 -2.70
C TRP A 74 -2.54 8.22 -1.37
N LEU A 75 -2.08 7.39 -0.43
CA LEU A 75 -1.50 7.88 0.80
C LEU A 75 -0.16 8.52 0.49
N GLU A 76 -0.05 9.80 0.81
CA GLU A 76 1.19 10.54 0.70
C GLU A 76 2.04 10.38 1.98
N PRO A 77 3.37 10.50 1.88
CA PRO A 77 4.22 10.57 3.05
C PRO A 77 3.76 11.71 3.96
N LEU A 78 3.78 11.47 5.25
CA LEU A 78 3.39 12.47 6.23
C LEU A 78 4.44 13.58 6.28
N GLU A 79 4.01 14.81 6.04
CA GLU A 79 4.86 15.98 6.12
C GLU A 79 5.35 16.25 7.55
N ASP A 80 4.51 15.95 8.55
CA ASP A 80 4.82 16.15 9.97
C ASP A 80 4.43 14.94 10.82
N GLU A 81 5.39 14.06 11.03
CA GLU A 81 5.21 12.88 11.89
C GLU A 81 4.97 13.26 13.36
N SER A 82 5.56 14.35 13.81
CA SER A 82 5.37 14.85 15.19
C SER A 82 3.95 15.31 15.43
N LEU A 83 3.37 16.03 14.48
CA LEU A 83 1.96 16.43 14.51
C LEU A 83 1.05 15.22 14.54
N ARG A 84 1.26 14.25 13.64
CA ARG A 84 0.48 13.01 13.60
C ARG A 84 0.52 12.26 14.91
N SER A 85 1.71 12.05 15.47
CA SER A 85 1.90 11.34 16.74
C SER A 85 1.25 12.06 17.92
N ARG A 86 1.25 13.40 17.89
CA ARG A 86 0.57 14.22 18.89
C ARG A 86 -0.96 14.09 18.77
N LEU A 87 -1.50 14.20 17.57
CA LEU A 87 -2.93 14.03 17.31
C LEU A 87 -3.41 12.62 17.67
N TRP A 88 -2.63 11.61 17.28
CA TRP A 88 -2.95 10.22 17.61
C TRP A 88 -3.02 9.98 19.12
N ARG A 89 -2.04 10.47 19.88
CA ARG A 89 -2.05 10.37 21.34
C ARG A 89 -3.29 11.03 21.96
N ARG A 90 -3.71 12.18 21.43
CA ARG A 90 -4.92 12.87 21.89
C ARG A 90 -6.18 12.07 21.60
N ILE A 91 -6.29 11.48 20.43
CA ILE A 91 -7.41 10.60 20.06
C ILE A 91 -7.48 9.39 21.02
N VAL A 92 -6.36 8.71 21.21
CA VAL A 92 -6.29 7.52 22.09
C VAL A 92 -6.55 7.89 23.56
N SER A 93 -6.16 9.08 24.01
CA SER A 93 -6.47 9.56 25.38
C SER A 93 -7.93 9.95 25.58
N GLY A 94 -8.77 9.93 24.52
CA GLY A 94 -10.19 10.27 24.59
C GLY A 94 -10.47 11.78 24.71
N GLU A 95 -9.53 12.61 24.28
CA GLU A 95 -9.80 14.06 24.22
C GLU A 95 -10.88 14.38 23.18
N ARG A 96 -11.78 15.29 23.55
CA ARG A 96 -12.88 15.71 22.66
C ARG A 96 -12.39 16.58 21.51
N PRO A 97 -13.02 16.51 20.31
CA PRO A 97 -12.61 17.25 19.11
C PRO A 97 -12.60 18.77 19.28
N GLU A 98 -13.40 19.31 20.15
CA GLU A 98 -13.54 20.78 20.36
C GLU A 98 -12.26 21.44 20.91
N ARG A 99 -11.25 20.65 21.22
CA ARG A 99 -9.93 21.13 21.70
C ARG A 99 -8.79 20.96 20.68
N PHE A 100 -9.13 20.66 19.42
CA PHE A 100 -8.12 20.57 18.36
C PHE A 100 -7.86 21.91 17.70
#